data_37abce374c0f15dbff6f38971d4b796f
#
_entry.id   37abce374c0f15dbff6f38971d4b796f
#
_cell.length_a   1.000
_cell.length_b   1.000
_cell.length_c   1.000
_cell.angle_alpha   90.00
_cell.angle_beta   90.00
_cell.angle_gamma   90.00
#
_symmetry.space_group_name_H-M   'P 1'
#
loop_
_entity.id
_entity.type
_entity.pdbx_description
1 polymer ?
#
loop_
_entity_poly.entity_id
_entity_poly.type
_entity_poly.pdbx_seq_one_letter_code
_entity_poly.pdbx_strand_id
1 'polypeptide(L)'
;MTFKSSHTEKDAAGHRLLHLFLVFAVAVVLFLPQKVDAQRSKPVYQTDFSSKDYVDTAAPMIWLDAHMLYQFPLGELRTMFKNNFAVGPGFTFKSRSNWTVGFHLDYMFSANLRDPNFFNGTLANDNGVVIDMNGLVSNGGIRAEGRYWTVQAEVGKIIPVDRWKNSGIWLRLGAGYFSHRLRLDDYSKQYPQLDNDYAKGYDRRSGGFVLNQFVGYHFIRKNRMLNFTVGLEFQEMWTKPNRNYIFFEGPTADMPVKFSGLIGIRAGWNIPLYEEKTTTTFYYR
;
A
#
# COMPACT_ATOMS: atom_id res chain seq x y z
N MET A 1 8.10 -39.17 -13.17
CA MET A 1 7.18 -39.19 -12.00
C MET A 1 7.91 -38.62 -10.80
N THR A 2 7.27 -37.83 -9.94
CA THR A 2 7.80 -37.20 -8.71
C THR A 2 8.61 -35.89 -8.87
N PHE A 3 7.93 -34.80 -9.23
CA PHE A 3 8.48 -33.46 -9.02
C PHE A 3 7.40 -32.41 -8.56
N LYS A 4 6.29 -32.86 -8.00
CA LYS A 4 5.14 -32.00 -7.67
C LYS A 4 4.95 -31.71 -6.18
N SER A 5 5.81 -32.25 -5.27
CA SER A 5 5.55 -32.13 -3.82
C SER A 5 6.34 -31.02 -3.09
N SER A 6 7.40 -30.47 -3.67
CA SER A 6 8.26 -29.51 -2.96
C SER A 6 7.78 -28.06 -3.00
N HIS A 7 6.93 -27.69 -3.96
CA HIS A 7 6.40 -26.32 -4.04
C HIS A 7 5.28 -26.05 -3.04
N THR A 8 4.38 -27.01 -2.81
CA THR A 8 3.26 -26.87 -1.87
C THR A 8 3.70 -26.76 -0.41
N GLU A 9 4.82 -27.40 -0.05
CA GLU A 9 5.32 -27.40 1.32
C GLU A 9 6.03 -26.06 1.68
N LYS A 10 6.72 -25.46 0.72
CA LYS A 10 7.34 -24.12 0.88
C LYS A 10 6.30 -22.99 0.96
N ASP A 11 5.21 -23.12 0.21
CA ASP A 11 4.11 -22.15 0.26
C ASP A 11 3.35 -22.25 1.59
N ALA A 12 3.15 -23.44 2.12
CA ALA A 12 2.53 -23.67 3.43
C ALA A 12 3.40 -23.13 4.60
N ALA A 13 4.70 -23.24 4.50
CA ALA A 13 5.63 -22.69 5.50
C ALA A 13 5.62 -21.15 5.47
N GLY A 14 5.57 -20.53 4.29
CA GLY A 14 5.43 -19.08 4.12
C GLY A 14 4.12 -18.56 4.75
N HIS A 15 3.01 -19.26 4.54
CA HIS A 15 1.72 -18.93 5.15
C HIS A 15 1.75 -18.97 6.68
N ARG A 16 2.37 -19.99 7.28
CA ARG A 16 2.48 -20.13 8.75
C ARG A 16 3.33 -19.01 9.38
N LEU A 17 4.43 -18.65 8.73
CA LEU A 17 5.29 -17.54 9.19
C LEU A 17 4.56 -16.20 9.13
N LEU A 18 3.79 -15.96 8.09
CA LEU A 18 3.03 -14.73 7.91
C LEU A 18 1.89 -14.60 8.94
N HIS A 19 1.16 -15.70 9.21
CA HIS A 19 0.14 -15.73 10.26
C HIS A 19 0.74 -15.54 11.66
N LEU A 20 1.93 -16.12 11.93
CA LEU A 20 2.65 -15.91 13.18
C LEU A 20 3.05 -14.44 13.35
N PHE A 21 3.48 -13.78 12.29
CA PHE A 21 3.85 -12.35 12.32
C PHE A 21 2.62 -11.46 12.57
N LEU A 22 1.49 -11.77 11.94
CA LEU A 22 0.22 -11.06 12.14
C LEU A 22 -0.28 -11.21 13.57
N VAL A 23 -0.27 -12.41 14.12
CA VAL A 23 -0.65 -12.68 15.52
C VAL A 23 0.30 -11.95 16.48
N PHE A 24 1.61 -11.93 16.19
CA PHE A 24 2.59 -11.22 16.99
C PHE A 24 2.38 -9.69 16.94
N ALA A 25 2.12 -9.12 15.76
CA ALA A 25 1.85 -7.69 15.61
C ALA A 25 0.58 -7.26 16.36
N VAL A 26 -0.49 -8.06 16.27
CA VAL A 26 -1.73 -7.83 17.03
C VAL A 26 -1.49 -7.97 18.52
N ALA A 27 -0.74 -8.98 18.96
CA ALA A 27 -0.39 -9.17 20.36
C ALA A 27 0.42 -7.99 20.91
N VAL A 28 1.42 -7.49 20.17
CA VAL A 28 2.21 -6.31 20.57
C VAL A 28 1.31 -5.08 20.77
N VAL A 29 0.32 -4.88 19.89
CA VAL A 29 -0.63 -3.76 20.02
C VAL A 29 -1.55 -3.91 21.25
N LEU A 30 -1.96 -5.13 21.57
CA LEU A 30 -2.86 -5.42 22.71
C LEU A 30 -2.14 -5.41 24.07
N PHE A 31 -0.85 -5.79 24.10
CA PHE A 31 -0.07 -5.87 25.33
C PHE A 31 0.78 -4.63 25.65
N LEU A 32 0.74 -3.59 24.81
CA LEU A 32 1.39 -2.32 25.16
C LEU A 32 0.72 -1.75 26.42
N PRO A 33 1.49 -1.48 27.49
CA PRO A 33 0.94 -0.98 28.74
C PRO A 33 0.23 0.34 28.49
N GLN A 34 -1.08 0.34 28.64
CA GLN A 34 -1.90 1.54 28.61
C GLN A 34 -1.65 2.31 29.90
N LYS A 35 -0.64 3.18 29.91
CA LYS A 35 -0.56 4.19 30.97
C LYS A 35 -1.71 5.17 30.76
N VAL A 36 -2.80 4.93 31.44
CA VAL A 36 -3.87 5.89 31.59
C VAL A 36 -3.39 6.93 32.60
N ASP A 37 -2.63 7.91 32.14
CA ASP A 37 -2.39 9.12 32.93
C ASP A 37 -3.68 9.93 32.90
N ALA A 38 -4.45 9.82 33.97
CA ALA A 38 -5.54 10.75 34.26
C ALA A 38 -4.95 12.15 34.43
N GLN A 39 -4.87 12.90 33.34
CA GLN A 39 -4.39 14.27 33.36
C GLN A 39 -5.40 15.15 34.07
N ARG A 40 -5.09 15.50 35.34
CA ARG A 40 -5.67 16.68 35.97
C ARG A 40 -5.33 17.89 35.13
N SER A 41 -6.34 18.46 34.50
CA SER A 41 -6.23 19.73 33.79
C SER A 41 -5.97 20.86 34.80
N LYS A 42 -4.72 21.30 34.91
CA LYS A 42 -4.44 22.57 35.55
C LYS A 42 -4.80 23.70 34.59
N PRO A 43 -5.55 24.72 35.01
CA PRO A 43 -5.77 25.88 34.19
C PRO A 43 -4.44 26.61 34.00
N VAL A 44 -3.97 26.68 32.78
CA VAL A 44 -2.74 27.40 32.43
C VAL A 44 -3.13 28.85 32.11
N TYR A 45 -2.94 29.73 33.07
CA TYR A 45 -2.80 31.15 32.78
C TYR A 45 -1.36 31.36 32.29
N GLN A 46 -1.20 31.54 31.02
CA GLN A 46 0.09 31.86 30.42
C GLN A 46 0.18 33.35 30.10
N THR A 47 0.95 34.03 30.89
CA THR A 47 1.42 35.41 30.68
C THR A 47 2.93 35.46 30.51
N ASP A 48 3.55 34.65 29.68
CA ASP A 48 4.94 34.90 29.30
C ASP A 48 5.33 34.20 28.01
N PHE A 49 5.70 35.00 27.03
CA PHE A 49 6.28 34.58 25.75
C PHE A 49 7.78 34.20 25.92
N SER A 50 8.09 33.37 26.88
CA SER A 50 9.44 32.79 26.97
C SER A 50 9.49 31.53 26.10
N SER A 51 10.32 31.57 25.08
CA SER A 51 10.52 30.50 24.10
C SER A 51 11.16 29.20 24.65
N LYS A 52 11.32 29.08 25.98
CA LYS A 52 12.07 27.98 26.61
C LYS A 52 11.24 26.83 27.17
N ASP A 53 9.94 27.00 27.39
CA ASP A 53 9.11 25.98 28.06
C ASP A 53 7.92 25.52 27.21
N TYR A 54 8.16 25.25 25.94
CA TYR A 54 7.14 24.63 25.12
C TYR A 54 7.10 23.14 25.46
N VAL A 55 6.24 22.78 26.41
CA VAL A 55 5.88 21.38 26.63
C VAL A 55 5.16 20.90 25.37
N ASP A 56 5.77 19.98 24.67
CA ASP A 56 5.14 19.31 23.53
C ASP A 56 3.96 18.47 24.03
N THR A 57 2.77 19.03 24.02
CA THR A 57 1.54 18.33 24.41
C THR A 57 1.00 17.57 23.22
N ALA A 58 0.54 16.35 23.45
CA ALA A 58 -0.13 15.57 22.43
C ALA A 58 -1.40 16.31 21.97
N ALA A 59 -1.40 16.84 20.75
CA ALA A 59 -2.49 17.60 20.19
C ALA A 59 -3.27 16.78 19.17
N PRO A 60 -4.60 16.97 19.05
CA PRO A 60 -5.34 16.42 17.94
C PRO A 60 -4.91 17.15 16.67
N MET A 61 -4.79 16.44 15.58
CA MET A 61 -4.44 17.03 14.31
C MET A 61 -4.94 16.20 13.14
N ILE A 62 -5.09 16.87 12.01
CA ILE A 62 -5.39 16.27 10.73
C ILE A 62 -4.21 16.54 9.81
N TRP A 63 -3.83 15.58 9.01
CA TRP A 63 -2.85 15.81 7.95
C TRP A 63 -3.22 15.08 6.67
N LEU A 64 -2.79 15.65 5.57
CA LEU A 64 -2.70 14.99 4.29
C LEU A 64 -1.29 14.45 4.14
N ASP A 65 -1.14 13.26 3.61
CA ASP A 65 0.16 12.72 3.25
C ASP A 65 0.25 12.40 1.76
N ALA A 66 1.44 12.65 1.22
CA ALA A 66 1.86 12.12 -0.06
C ALA A 66 2.97 11.11 0.20
N HIS A 67 2.80 9.90 -0.25
CA HIS A 67 3.75 8.83 0.05
C HIS A 67 4.17 8.05 -1.18
N MET A 68 5.32 7.43 -1.05
CA MET A 68 5.86 6.47 -2.01
C MET A 68 6.21 5.16 -1.30
N LEU A 69 6.04 4.07 -2.03
CA LEU A 69 6.39 2.72 -1.58
C LEU A 69 7.30 2.07 -2.59
N TYR A 70 8.38 1.47 -2.11
CA TYR A 70 9.15 0.51 -2.89
C TYR A 70 8.81 -0.88 -2.39
N GLN A 71 8.32 -1.75 -3.28
CA GLN A 71 7.65 -2.99 -2.89
C GLN A 71 8.26 -4.20 -3.56
N PHE A 72 8.29 -5.30 -2.79
CA PHE A 72 8.72 -6.63 -3.18
C PHE A 72 7.49 -7.54 -3.18
N PRO A 73 7.05 -8.03 -4.34
CA PRO A 73 5.89 -8.93 -4.42
C PRO A 73 6.21 -10.32 -3.87
N LEU A 74 5.21 -10.92 -3.25
CA LEU A 74 5.19 -12.29 -2.70
C LEU A 74 3.99 -13.06 -3.26
N GLY A 75 4.02 -14.40 -3.13
CA GLY A 75 2.95 -15.26 -3.59
C GLY A 75 2.76 -15.18 -5.11
N GLU A 76 1.52 -15.12 -5.56
CA GLU A 76 1.20 -15.09 -7.00
C GLU A 76 1.74 -13.85 -7.71
N LEU A 77 1.67 -12.67 -7.08
CA LEU A 77 2.21 -11.45 -7.69
C LEU A 77 3.71 -11.55 -8.00
N ARG A 78 4.47 -12.31 -7.20
CA ARG A 78 5.89 -12.56 -7.45
C ARG A 78 6.14 -13.36 -8.72
N THR A 79 5.25 -14.24 -9.10
CA THR A 79 5.40 -15.01 -10.35
C THR A 79 5.22 -14.13 -11.57
N MET A 80 4.38 -13.10 -11.48
CA MET A 80 4.06 -12.20 -12.58
C MET A 80 4.98 -10.98 -12.65
N PHE A 81 5.26 -10.33 -11.51
CA PHE A 81 5.89 -9.02 -11.48
C PHE A 81 7.22 -8.99 -10.74
N LYS A 82 8.10 -8.09 -11.17
CA LYS A 82 9.31 -7.68 -10.44
C LYS A 82 8.95 -6.66 -9.36
N ASN A 83 9.98 -6.22 -8.62
CA ASN A 83 9.83 -5.13 -7.65
C ASN A 83 9.27 -3.88 -8.33
N ASN A 84 8.51 -3.10 -7.58
CA ASN A 84 7.78 -1.98 -8.12
C ASN A 84 7.74 -0.77 -7.18
N PHE A 85 7.31 0.36 -7.73
CA PHE A 85 7.02 1.57 -6.99
C PHE A 85 5.53 1.89 -7.05
N ALA A 86 4.98 2.24 -5.90
CA ALA A 86 3.65 2.82 -5.79
C ALA A 86 3.73 4.20 -5.16
N VAL A 87 2.78 5.04 -5.47
CA VAL A 87 2.62 6.37 -4.88
C VAL A 87 1.15 6.59 -4.55
N GLY A 88 0.89 7.46 -3.61
CA GLY A 88 -0.49 7.78 -3.28
C GLY A 88 -0.65 8.90 -2.28
N PRO A 89 -1.87 9.46 -2.22
CA PRO A 89 -2.28 10.34 -1.16
C PRO A 89 -2.83 9.58 0.04
N GLY A 90 -2.78 10.20 1.19
CA GLY A 90 -3.43 9.76 2.41
C GLY A 90 -4.07 10.90 3.17
N PHE A 91 -5.02 10.55 4.00
CA PHE A 91 -5.67 11.45 4.93
C PHE A 91 -5.71 10.77 6.30
N THR A 92 -5.21 11.44 7.33
CA THR A 92 -5.17 10.88 8.68
C THR A 92 -5.61 11.91 9.70
N PHE A 93 -6.51 11.48 10.58
CA PHE A 93 -6.87 12.16 11.83
C PHE A 93 -6.13 11.51 12.99
N LYS A 94 -5.54 12.32 13.87
CA LYS A 94 -4.89 11.90 15.12
C LYS A 94 -5.63 12.51 16.30
N SER A 95 -5.94 11.68 17.29
CA SER A 95 -6.53 12.10 18.55
C SER A 95 -5.46 12.61 19.56
N ARG A 96 -5.91 13.22 20.66
CA ARG A 96 -5.04 13.60 21.79
C ARG A 96 -4.33 12.42 22.45
N SER A 97 -4.92 11.22 22.39
CA SER A 97 -4.33 9.98 22.90
C SER A 97 -3.40 9.28 21.90
N ASN A 98 -3.02 9.97 20.80
CA ASN A 98 -2.18 9.46 19.72
C ASN A 98 -2.78 8.28 18.93
N TRP A 99 -4.08 8.02 19.05
CA TRP A 99 -4.77 7.14 18.11
C TRP A 99 -4.94 7.86 16.77
N THR A 100 -4.79 7.12 15.71
CA THR A 100 -4.94 7.61 14.35
C THR A 100 -5.98 6.81 13.61
N VAL A 101 -6.76 7.49 12.77
CA VAL A 101 -7.70 6.89 11.81
C VAL A 101 -7.50 7.58 10.50
N GLY A 102 -7.41 6.83 9.42
CA GLY A 102 -7.14 7.41 8.11
C GLY A 102 -7.58 6.57 6.94
N PHE A 103 -7.41 7.16 5.76
CA PHE A 103 -7.60 6.51 4.47
C PHE A 103 -6.36 6.73 3.62
N HIS A 104 -5.96 5.69 2.91
CA HIS A 104 -4.84 5.73 1.97
C HIS A 104 -5.27 5.13 0.63
N LEU A 105 -4.73 5.71 -0.43
CA LEU A 105 -4.84 5.21 -1.78
C LEU A 105 -3.43 5.00 -2.30
N ASP A 106 -3.11 3.80 -2.77
CA ASP A 106 -1.84 3.52 -3.43
C ASP A 106 -2.10 3.21 -4.90
N TYR A 107 -1.26 3.73 -5.76
CA TYR A 107 -1.30 3.47 -7.18
C TYR A 107 0.09 3.11 -7.71
N MET A 108 0.20 1.97 -8.36
CA MET A 108 1.40 1.52 -9.04
C MET A 108 1.26 1.74 -10.55
N PHE A 109 2.18 2.50 -11.13
CA PHE A 109 2.12 2.89 -12.53
C PHE A 109 2.61 1.81 -13.47
N SER A 110 3.68 1.09 -13.10
CA SER A 110 4.32 0.12 -13.97
C SER A 110 5.15 -0.87 -13.16
N ALA A 111 4.85 -2.15 -13.31
CA ALA A 111 5.72 -3.23 -12.87
C ALA A 111 6.13 -4.04 -14.09
N ASN A 112 7.43 -4.21 -14.27
CA ASN A 112 7.96 -5.07 -15.30
C ASN A 112 7.56 -6.52 -15.03
N LEU A 113 7.23 -7.26 -16.09
CA LEU A 113 7.03 -8.69 -15.99
C LEU A 113 8.33 -9.39 -15.55
N ARG A 114 8.16 -10.44 -14.76
CA ARG A 114 9.29 -11.26 -14.32
C ARG A 114 9.75 -12.19 -15.43
N ASP A 115 8.79 -12.83 -16.10
CA ASP A 115 9.05 -13.76 -17.20
C ASP A 115 8.82 -13.03 -18.53
N PRO A 116 9.86 -12.85 -19.36
CA PRO A 116 9.70 -12.27 -20.69
C PRO A 116 8.87 -13.15 -21.63
N ASN A 117 8.78 -14.46 -21.37
CA ASN A 117 8.03 -15.42 -22.18
C ASN A 117 6.61 -15.63 -21.68
N PHE A 118 6.11 -14.76 -20.82
CA PHE A 118 4.80 -14.85 -20.18
C PHE A 118 3.62 -15.02 -21.17
N PHE A 119 3.78 -14.55 -22.41
CA PHE A 119 2.74 -14.61 -23.46
C PHE A 119 2.91 -15.76 -24.44
N ASN A 120 3.94 -16.60 -24.30
CA ASN A 120 4.15 -17.74 -25.18
C ASN A 120 2.99 -18.73 -25.08
N GLY A 121 2.58 -19.26 -26.22
CA GLY A 121 1.45 -20.18 -26.31
C GLY A 121 0.06 -19.53 -26.28
N THR A 122 -0.03 -18.18 -26.16
CA THR A 122 -1.31 -17.46 -26.20
C THR A 122 -1.30 -16.27 -27.16
N LEU A 123 -0.75 -15.13 -26.72
CA LEU A 123 -0.59 -13.94 -27.57
C LEU A 123 0.58 -14.11 -28.55
N ALA A 124 1.64 -14.76 -28.08
CA ALA A 124 2.82 -15.11 -28.87
C ALA A 124 2.85 -16.63 -29.10
N ASN A 125 3.51 -17.07 -30.18
CA ASN A 125 3.79 -18.48 -30.40
C ASN A 125 4.88 -18.96 -29.38
N ASP A 126 5.21 -20.26 -29.41
CA ASP A 126 6.19 -20.85 -28.51
C ASP A 126 7.59 -20.23 -28.63
N ASN A 127 7.89 -19.57 -29.74
CA ASN A 127 9.14 -18.86 -29.99
C ASN A 127 9.07 -17.38 -29.58
N GLY A 128 7.99 -16.93 -28.93
CA GLY A 128 7.84 -15.54 -28.49
C GLY A 128 7.45 -14.56 -29.59
N VAL A 129 6.96 -15.06 -30.72
CA VAL A 129 6.66 -14.28 -31.90
C VAL A 129 5.16 -13.97 -31.98
N VAL A 130 4.83 -12.70 -32.19
CA VAL A 130 3.45 -12.24 -32.41
C VAL A 130 3.25 -11.92 -33.89
N ILE A 131 2.09 -12.35 -34.43
CA ILE A 131 1.72 -12.07 -35.81
C ILE A 131 0.89 -10.78 -35.83
N ASP A 132 1.32 -9.80 -36.63
CA ASP A 132 0.59 -8.55 -36.85
C ASP A 132 -0.58 -8.69 -37.83
N MET A 133 -1.34 -7.60 -38.05
CA MET A 133 -2.47 -7.58 -39.01
C MET A 133 -2.06 -7.81 -40.43
N ASN A 134 -0.80 -7.67 -40.81
CA ASN A 134 -0.26 -7.88 -42.15
C ASN A 134 0.31 -9.29 -42.30
N GLY A 135 0.19 -10.14 -41.29
CA GLY A 135 0.77 -11.48 -41.29
C GLY A 135 2.30 -11.48 -41.10
N LEU A 136 2.88 -10.34 -40.75
CA LEU A 136 4.31 -10.21 -40.50
C LEU A 136 4.66 -10.60 -39.07
N VAL A 137 5.76 -11.24 -38.97
CA VAL A 137 6.33 -11.68 -37.67
C VAL A 137 7.05 -10.52 -37.00
N SER A 138 6.61 -10.12 -35.84
CA SER A 138 7.23 -9.06 -35.06
C SER A 138 7.49 -9.47 -33.63
N ASN A 139 8.71 -9.21 -33.16
CA ASN A 139 9.11 -9.38 -31.75
C ASN A 139 9.00 -8.08 -30.95
N GLY A 140 8.51 -7.01 -31.55
CA GLY A 140 8.49 -5.69 -30.93
C GLY A 140 7.16 -4.98 -31.11
N GLY A 141 6.84 -4.09 -30.16
CA GLY A 141 5.66 -3.22 -30.23
C GLY A 141 4.62 -3.47 -29.15
N ILE A 142 4.65 -4.62 -28.46
CA ILE A 142 3.77 -4.89 -27.33
C ILE A 142 4.58 -4.72 -26.03
N ARG A 143 4.13 -3.81 -25.19
CA ARG A 143 4.64 -3.64 -23.85
C ARG A 143 3.62 -4.10 -22.82
N ALA A 144 4.05 -5.00 -21.94
CA ALA A 144 3.21 -5.50 -20.87
C ALA A 144 3.68 -4.94 -19.53
N GLU A 145 2.78 -4.30 -18.81
CA GLU A 145 3.05 -3.69 -17.53
C GLU A 145 1.99 -4.07 -16.50
N GLY A 146 2.45 -4.42 -15.30
CA GLY A 146 1.55 -4.56 -14.17
C GLY A 146 1.09 -3.20 -13.66
N ARG A 147 -0.18 -3.09 -13.34
CA ARG A 147 -0.77 -1.94 -12.67
C ARG A 147 -1.67 -2.40 -11.56
N TYR A 148 -1.62 -1.73 -10.42
CA TYR A 148 -2.59 -1.94 -9.36
C TYR A 148 -2.99 -0.62 -8.69
N TRP A 149 -4.08 -0.69 -7.96
CA TRP A 149 -4.50 0.33 -7.03
C TRP A 149 -5.08 -0.33 -5.77
N THR A 150 -4.91 0.35 -4.65
CA THR A 150 -5.55 -0.02 -3.38
C THR A 150 -6.27 1.17 -2.79
N VAL A 151 -7.37 0.91 -2.11
CA VAL A 151 -8.03 1.87 -1.21
C VAL A 151 -8.22 1.18 0.12
N GLN A 152 -7.76 1.81 1.18
CA GLN A 152 -7.78 1.20 2.50
C GLN A 152 -8.09 2.21 3.59
N ALA A 153 -8.87 1.77 4.57
CA ALA A 153 -9.08 2.46 5.84
C ALA A 153 -8.12 1.89 6.88
N GLU A 154 -7.55 2.75 7.69
CA GLU A 154 -6.52 2.37 8.65
C GLU A 154 -6.82 2.92 10.04
N VAL A 155 -6.47 2.15 11.05
CA VAL A 155 -6.41 2.58 12.44
C VAL A 155 -5.00 2.34 12.97
N GLY A 156 -4.49 3.26 13.77
CA GLY A 156 -3.13 3.14 14.27
C GLY A 156 -2.92 3.86 15.58
N LYS A 157 -1.71 3.72 16.09
CA LYS A 157 -1.27 4.39 17.30
C LYS A 157 0.16 4.88 17.15
N ILE A 158 0.38 6.14 17.50
CA ILE A 158 1.73 6.69 17.63
C ILE A 158 2.16 6.52 19.08
N ILE A 159 3.28 5.82 19.28
CA ILE A 159 3.93 5.62 20.58
C ILE A 159 5.03 6.67 20.66
N PRO A 160 4.86 7.70 21.49
CA PRO A 160 5.85 8.76 21.61
C PRO A 160 7.20 8.22 22.07
N VAL A 161 8.26 8.72 21.46
CA VAL A 161 9.62 8.42 21.86
C VAL A 161 10.22 9.70 22.43
N ASP A 162 10.71 9.64 23.66
CA ASP A 162 11.33 10.74 24.40
C ASP A 162 10.35 11.92 24.63
N ARG A 163 10.87 13.15 24.62
CA ARG A 163 10.13 14.39 24.90
C ARG A 163 9.16 14.84 23.80
N TRP A 164 9.21 14.23 22.63
CA TRP A 164 8.36 14.57 21.49
C TRP A 164 7.03 13.81 21.49
N LYS A 165 5.97 14.37 22.06
CA LYS A 165 4.69 13.66 22.28
C LYS A 165 3.87 13.43 20.99
N ASN A 166 4.19 14.12 19.91
CA ASN A 166 3.51 13.96 18.63
C ASN A 166 4.32 13.14 17.61
N SER A 167 5.58 12.81 17.93
CA SER A 167 6.47 12.00 17.10
C SER A 167 6.78 10.69 17.79
N GLY A 168 7.02 9.64 17.03
CA GLY A 168 7.35 8.36 17.61
C GLY A 168 7.15 7.18 16.68
N ILE A 169 7.14 5.99 17.24
CA ILE A 169 6.85 4.76 16.52
C ILE A 169 5.37 4.75 16.16
N TRP A 170 5.06 4.63 14.89
CA TRP A 170 3.69 4.56 14.41
C TRP A 170 3.37 3.15 13.93
N LEU A 171 2.40 2.54 14.60
CA LEU A 171 1.84 1.24 14.25
C LEU A 171 0.48 1.46 13.61
N ARG A 172 0.22 0.84 12.46
CA ARG A 172 -1.07 0.92 11.77
C ARG A 172 -1.52 -0.46 11.32
N LEU A 173 -2.82 -0.65 11.37
CA LEU A 173 -3.53 -1.76 10.75
C LEU A 173 -4.59 -1.18 9.81
N GLY A 174 -4.68 -1.70 8.62
CA GLY A 174 -5.62 -1.27 7.62
C GLY A 174 -6.31 -2.42 6.92
N ALA A 175 -7.47 -2.14 6.38
CA ALA A 175 -8.21 -3.08 5.56
C ALA A 175 -8.87 -2.33 4.40
N GLY A 176 -9.01 -3.00 3.26
CA GLY A 176 -9.55 -2.36 2.10
C GLY A 176 -9.71 -3.26 0.89
N TYR A 177 -9.68 -2.64 -0.27
CA TYR A 177 -9.81 -3.32 -1.55
C TYR A 177 -8.56 -3.10 -2.41
N PHE A 178 -8.07 -4.19 -2.99
CA PHE A 178 -6.94 -4.23 -3.91
C PHE A 178 -7.43 -4.70 -5.29
N SER A 179 -6.96 -4.06 -6.34
CA SER A 179 -7.18 -4.52 -7.71
C SER A 179 -5.93 -4.37 -8.55
N HIS A 180 -5.54 -5.44 -9.23
CA HIS A 180 -4.44 -5.42 -10.17
C HIS A 180 -4.87 -5.90 -11.55
N ARG A 181 -4.12 -5.47 -12.55
CA ARG A 181 -4.28 -5.92 -13.93
C ARG A 181 -2.95 -5.87 -14.67
N LEU A 182 -2.86 -6.69 -15.69
CA LEU A 182 -1.81 -6.57 -16.69
C LEU A 182 -2.29 -5.62 -17.78
N ARG A 183 -1.58 -4.54 -18.02
CA ARG A 183 -1.83 -3.64 -19.12
C ARG A 183 -0.93 -4.00 -20.29
N LEU A 184 -1.55 -4.22 -21.45
CA LEU A 184 -0.90 -4.44 -22.72
C LEU A 184 -1.04 -3.15 -23.54
N ASP A 185 0.08 -2.54 -23.86
CA ASP A 185 0.13 -1.34 -24.71
C ASP A 185 0.71 -1.74 -26.08
N ASP A 186 -0.11 -1.64 -27.12
CA ASP A 186 0.30 -1.76 -28.51
C ASP A 186 0.61 -0.37 -29.07
N TYR A 187 1.92 -0.02 -29.08
CA TYR A 187 2.36 1.28 -29.59
C TYR A 187 2.24 1.39 -31.12
N SER A 188 2.29 0.26 -31.82
CA SER A 188 2.27 0.22 -33.28
C SER A 188 0.87 0.19 -33.86
N LYS A 189 -0.15 -0.14 -33.02
CA LYS A 189 -1.54 -0.41 -33.43
C LYS A 189 -1.65 -1.45 -34.57
N GLN A 190 -0.79 -2.45 -34.50
CA GLN A 190 -0.70 -3.50 -35.51
C GLN A 190 -1.27 -4.83 -35.04
N TYR A 191 -1.74 -4.92 -33.79
CA TYR A 191 -2.22 -6.16 -33.20
C TYR A 191 -3.71 -6.10 -32.89
N PRO A 192 -4.58 -6.50 -33.83
CA PRO A 192 -6.04 -6.46 -33.66
C PRO A 192 -6.54 -7.28 -32.47
N GLN A 193 -5.79 -8.32 -32.09
CA GLN A 193 -6.07 -9.15 -30.92
C GLN A 193 -5.93 -8.40 -29.58
N LEU A 194 -5.35 -7.21 -29.58
CA LEU A 194 -5.24 -6.33 -28.40
C LEU A 194 -6.24 -5.19 -28.44
N ASP A 195 -7.13 -5.15 -29.42
CA ASP A 195 -8.14 -4.12 -29.51
C ASP A 195 -9.40 -4.46 -28.68
N ASN A 196 -10.00 -3.38 -28.10
CA ASN A 196 -11.31 -3.41 -27.45
C ASN A 196 -11.52 -4.54 -26.45
N ASP A 197 -12.53 -5.37 -26.68
CA ASP A 197 -12.96 -6.43 -25.77
C ASP A 197 -11.99 -7.62 -25.74
N TYR A 198 -11.25 -7.87 -26.78
CA TYR A 198 -10.25 -8.93 -26.82
C TYR A 198 -9.10 -8.67 -25.83
N ALA A 199 -8.66 -7.43 -25.69
CA ALA A 199 -7.64 -7.06 -24.72
C ALA A 199 -8.02 -7.44 -23.28
N LYS A 200 -9.31 -7.51 -22.97
CA LYS A 200 -9.82 -7.91 -21.65
C LYS A 200 -9.54 -9.38 -21.31
N GLY A 201 -9.40 -10.23 -22.33
CA GLY A 201 -9.05 -11.65 -22.14
C GLY A 201 -7.59 -11.87 -21.73
N TYR A 202 -6.73 -10.90 -22.02
CA TYR A 202 -5.30 -10.94 -21.68
C TYR A 202 -4.93 -10.18 -20.40
N ASP A 203 -5.80 -9.27 -19.90
CA ASP A 203 -5.45 -8.32 -18.83
C ASP A 203 -5.36 -8.95 -17.44
N ARG A 204 -5.78 -10.20 -17.25
CA ARG A 204 -5.76 -10.96 -15.98
C ARG A 204 -6.22 -10.12 -14.78
N ARG A 205 -7.21 -9.28 -15.00
CA ARG A 205 -7.71 -8.39 -13.94
C ARG A 205 -8.26 -9.19 -12.78
N SER A 206 -7.68 -8.97 -11.60
CA SER A 206 -8.11 -9.58 -10.36
C SER A 206 -8.30 -8.51 -9.28
N GLY A 207 -9.14 -8.80 -8.33
CA GLY A 207 -9.37 -7.90 -7.22
C GLY A 207 -9.88 -8.65 -5.99
N GLY A 208 -9.78 -8.00 -4.84
CA GLY A 208 -10.22 -8.60 -3.61
C GLY A 208 -9.85 -7.82 -2.37
N PHE A 209 -9.93 -8.47 -1.24
CA PHE A 209 -9.66 -7.90 0.07
C PHE A 209 -8.15 -7.74 0.28
N VAL A 210 -7.77 -6.64 0.92
CA VAL A 210 -6.40 -6.39 1.37
C VAL A 210 -6.38 -6.09 2.87
N LEU A 211 -5.43 -6.66 3.56
CA LEU A 211 -5.05 -6.33 4.92
C LEU A 211 -3.67 -5.66 4.88
N ASN A 212 -3.54 -4.53 5.56
CA ASN A 212 -2.30 -3.75 5.60
C ASN A 212 -1.78 -3.64 7.03
N GLN A 213 -0.49 -3.76 7.19
CA GLN A 213 0.23 -3.60 8.43
C GLN A 213 1.42 -2.67 8.19
N PHE A 214 1.55 -1.65 9.03
CA PHE A 214 2.66 -0.71 8.93
C PHE A 214 3.32 -0.53 10.29
N VAL A 215 4.64 -0.53 10.28
CA VAL A 215 5.48 -0.14 11.41
C VAL A 215 6.55 0.82 10.94
N GLY A 216 6.60 1.99 11.54
CA GLY A 216 7.55 3.01 11.13
C GLY A 216 7.73 4.10 12.17
N TYR A 217 8.45 5.12 11.79
CA TYR A 217 8.66 6.31 12.58
C TYR A 217 7.95 7.50 11.96
N HIS A 218 7.11 8.14 12.76
CA HIS A 218 6.40 9.35 12.39
C HIS A 218 7.08 10.55 13.04
N PHE A 219 7.51 11.49 12.23
CA PHE A 219 8.25 12.66 12.65
C PHE A 219 7.45 13.92 12.35
N ILE A 220 7.09 14.65 13.42
CA ILE A 220 6.45 15.96 13.34
C ILE A 220 7.28 16.95 14.10
N ARG A 221 7.66 18.04 13.44
CA ARG A 221 8.36 19.17 14.05
C ARG A 221 7.46 20.41 14.08
N LYS A 222 7.82 21.35 14.95
CA LYS A 222 7.21 22.67 15.03
C LYS A 222 7.28 23.47 13.71
N ASN A 223 8.31 23.18 12.93
CA ASN A 223 8.47 23.75 11.59
C ASN A 223 7.55 22.98 10.63
N ARG A 224 6.48 23.63 10.16
CA ARG A 224 5.38 23.07 9.37
C ARG A 224 5.81 22.33 8.09
N MET A 225 7.06 22.47 7.66
CA MET A 225 7.54 21.93 6.39
C MET A 225 8.24 20.57 6.48
N LEU A 226 8.73 20.15 7.67
CA LEU A 226 9.53 18.94 7.82
C LEU A 226 8.80 17.87 8.64
N ASN A 227 7.68 17.40 8.12
CA ASN A 227 6.94 16.30 8.73
C ASN A 227 6.96 15.11 7.79
N PHE A 228 7.49 14.00 8.22
CA PHE A 228 7.61 12.81 7.39
C PHE A 228 7.37 11.52 8.18
N THR A 229 7.09 10.47 7.44
CA THR A 229 6.93 9.12 7.96
C THR A 229 7.78 8.18 7.15
N VAL A 230 8.52 7.30 7.81
CA VAL A 230 9.30 6.24 7.14
C VAL A 230 9.08 4.95 7.89
N GLY A 231 8.87 3.85 7.18
CA GLY A 231 8.68 2.56 7.82
C GLY A 231 8.54 1.40 6.83
N LEU A 232 8.24 0.25 7.39
CA LEU A 232 7.97 -0.99 6.67
C LEU A 232 6.46 -1.20 6.58
N GLU A 233 6.02 -1.62 5.42
CA GLU A 233 4.63 -1.93 5.13
C GLU A 233 4.50 -3.36 4.61
N PHE A 234 3.50 -4.05 5.11
CA PHE A 234 3.13 -5.41 4.73
C PHE A 234 1.69 -5.40 4.27
N GLN A 235 1.45 -5.86 3.05
CA GLN A 235 0.10 -5.99 2.51
C GLN A 235 -0.16 -7.45 2.18
N GLU A 236 -1.26 -7.98 2.70
CA GLU A 236 -1.75 -9.32 2.44
C GLU A 236 -3.05 -9.22 1.65
N MET A 237 -3.14 -9.96 0.55
CA MET A 237 -4.24 -9.83 -0.39
C MET A 237 -4.84 -11.18 -0.74
N TRP A 238 -6.16 -11.23 -0.71
CA TRP A 238 -6.95 -12.37 -1.16
C TRP A 238 -7.76 -11.93 -2.38
N THR A 239 -7.30 -12.33 -3.55
CA THR A 239 -7.84 -11.85 -4.82
C THR A 239 -8.51 -12.96 -5.61
N LYS A 240 -9.51 -12.58 -6.39
CA LYS A 240 -10.20 -13.44 -7.35
C LYS A 240 -10.23 -12.74 -8.71
N PRO A 241 -10.19 -13.48 -9.82
CA PRO A 241 -10.36 -12.89 -11.15
C PRO A 241 -11.68 -12.13 -11.27
N ASN A 242 -11.62 -10.92 -11.83
CA ASN A 242 -12.79 -10.06 -12.09
C ASN A 242 -13.24 -10.12 -13.57
N ARG A 243 -12.73 -11.09 -14.33
CA ARG A 243 -13.12 -11.36 -15.72
C ARG A 243 -13.87 -12.67 -15.78
N ASN A 244 -14.78 -12.84 -16.72
CA ASN A 244 -15.50 -14.09 -16.92
C ASN A 244 -14.63 -15.14 -17.61
N TYR A 245 -13.64 -14.70 -18.37
CA TYR A 245 -12.73 -15.55 -19.12
C TYR A 245 -11.34 -14.92 -19.19
N ILE A 246 -10.31 -15.74 -19.08
CA ILE A 246 -8.90 -15.37 -19.25
C ILE A 246 -8.30 -16.35 -20.27
N PHE A 247 -7.70 -15.85 -21.34
CA PHE A 247 -7.19 -16.71 -22.43
C PHE A 247 -6.14 -17.74 -21.99
N PHE A 248 -5.40 -17.42 -20.93
CA PHE A 248 -4.37 -18.32 -20.36
C PHE A 248 -4.95 -19.42 -19.47
N GLU A 249 -6.09 -19.17 -18.83
CA GLU A 249 -6.59 -20.02 -17.75
C GLU A 249 -8.00 -20.56 -18.02
N GLY A 250 -8.69 -20.00 -19.02
CA GLY A 250 -10.07 -20.38 -19.37
C GLY A 250 -11.15 -19.67 -18.56
N PRO A 251 -12.32 -20.30 -18.36
CA PRO A 251 -13.40 -19.72 -17.57
C PRO A 251 -12.98 -19.50 -16.12
N THR A 252 -13.36 -18.36 -15.54
CA THR A 252 -12.88 -17.95 -14.20
C THR A 252 -13.88 -18.20 -13.08
N ALA A 253 -15.10 -18.67 -13.40
CA ALA A 253 -16.19 -18.83 -12.43
C ALA A 253 -15.80 -19.68 -11.22
N ASP A 254 -15.08 -20.77 -11.45
CA ASP A 254 -14.67 -21.76 -10.42
C ASP A 254 -13.23 -21.57 -9.92
N MET A 255 -12.57 -20.46 -10.32
CA MET A 255 -11.21 -20.22 -9.87
C MET A 255 -11.14 -19.92 -8.38
N PRO A 256 -10.21 -20.54 -7.64
CA PRO A 256 -10.04 -20.30 -6.22
C PRO A 256 -9.52 -18.89 -5.94
N VAL A 257 -9.79 -18.42 -4.72
CA VAL A 257 -9.16 -17.21 -4.20
C VAL A 257 -7.65 -17.45 -4.10
N LYS A 258 -6.87 -16.54 -4.68
CA LYS A 258 -5.42 -16.60 -4.69
C LYS A 258 -4.86 -15.64 -3.66
N PHE A 259 -3.81 -16.10 -2.95
CA PHE A 259 -3.11 -15.29 -1.97
C PHE A 259 -1.90 -14.62 -2.60
N SER A 260 -1.74 -13.34 -2.30
CA SER A 260 -0.59 -12.54 -2.68
C SER A 260 -0.15 -11.64 -1.53
N GLY A 261 1.08 -11.17 -1.57
CA GLY A 261 1.60 -10.23 -0.60
C GLY A 261 2.51 -9.18 -1.22
N LEU A 262 2.66 -8.07 -0.54
CA LEU A 262 3.65 -7.05 -0.82
C LEU A 262 4.35 -6.68 0.47
N ILE A 263 5.68 -6.66 0.45
CA ILE A 263 6.50 -6.11 1.52
C ILE A 263 7.20 -4.89 0.95
N GLY A 264 7.14 -3.77 1.65
CA GLY A 264 7.73 -2.54 1.12
C GLY A 264 8.29 -1.61 2.17
N ILE A 265 9.05 -0.65 1.68
CA ILE A 265 9.49 0.51 2.43
C ILE A 265 8.60 1.67 2.01
N ARG A 266 7.92 2.28 2.99
CA ARG A 266 7.09 3.47 2.80
C ARG A 266 7.83 4.69 3.28
N ALA A 267 7.82 5.75 2.48
CA ALA A 267 8.23 7.09 2.85
C ALA A 267 7.12 8.07 2.49
N GLY A 268 6.70 8.88 3.44
CA GLY A 268 5.60 9.83 3.25
C GLY A 268 5.96 11.21 3.80
N TRP A 269 5.53 12.24 3.09
CA TRP A 269 5.55 13.61 3.55
C TRP A 269 4.16 13.99 4.05
N ASN A 270 4.10 14.46 5.30
CA ASN A 270 2.86 14.77 6.00
C ASN A 270 2.66 16.28 6.02
N ILE A 271 1.50 16.74 5.54
CA ILE A 271 1.12 18.16 5.50
C ILE A 271 0.02 18.34 6.55
N PRO A 272 0.36 18.81 7.77
CA PRO A 272 -0.63 19.00 8.81
C PRO A 272 -1.55 20.19 8.49
N LEU A 273 -2.84 19.95 8.66
CA LEU A 273 -3.86 20.99 8.56
C LEU A 273 -4.08 21.55 9.97
N TYR A 274 -3.49 22.71 10.22
CA TYR A 274 -3.66 23.41 11.49
C TYR A 274 -4.88 24.31 11.42
N GLU A 275 -5.74 24.23 12.41
CA GLU A 275 -6.72 25.26 12.69
C GLU A 275 -6.00 26.40 13.43
N GLU A 276 -5.76 27.51 12.77
CA GLU A 276 -5.31 28.74 13.42
C GLU A 276 -6.47 29.28 14.27
N LYS A 277 -6.41 29.04 15.58
CA LYS A 277 -7.25 29.80 16.49
C LYS A 277 -6.73 31.23 16.50
N THR A 278 -7.31 32.07 15.69
CA THR A 278 -7.08 33.53 15.72
C THR A 278 -7.67 34.01 17.04
N THR A 279 -6.84 34.14 18.06
CA THR A 279 -7.20 34.84 19.28
C THR A 279 -7.14 36.35 18.96
N THR A 280 -8.21 36.83 18.36
CA THR A 280 -8.40 38.28 18.19
C THR A 280 -8.67 38.87 19.57
N THR A 281 -7.61 39.24 20.29
CA THR A 281 -7.73 40.03 21.49
C THR A 281 -7.86 41.48 21.03
N PHE A 282 -9.10 41.97 20.96
CA PHE A 282 -9.33 43.37 20.75
C PHE A 282 -9.00 44.11 22.06
N TYR A 283 -7.91 44.86 22.06
CA TYR A 283 -7.67 45.85 23.09
C TYR A 283 -8.47 47.08 22.75
N TYR A 284 -9.58 47.34 23.46
CA TYR A 284 -10.19 48.64 23.50
C TYR A 284 -9.32 49.53 24.42
N ARG A 285 -8.84 50.64 23.85
CA ARG A 285 -8.27 51.74 24.60
C ARG A 285 -9.37 52.74 24.99
#